data_53f808b15411293a45ad4bb02cb64780
#
_entry.id   53f808b15411293a45ad4bb02cb64780
#
_cell.length_a   1.000
_cell.length_b   1.000
_cell.length_c   1.000
_cell.angle_alpha   90.00
_cell.angle_beta   90.00
_cell.angle_gamma   90.00
#
_symmetry.space_group_name_H-M   'P 1'
#
loop_
_entity.id
_entity.type
_entity.pdbx_description
1 polymer ?
#
loop_
_entity_poly.entity_id
_entity_poly.type
_entity_poly.pdbx_seq_one_letter_code
_entity_poly.pdbx_strand_id
1 'polypeptide(L)'
;MNQANLTRFGPRVFECAQGAPTTFSATFRAIDGTAKLVLQNSGIDDARIEVNGHAVVAPQDLRTTGEIVVPLTLQPENTIEVRMAGASAGAISVRVTQLTQADLGLLRQGYFGLNTSDMARQRAFYDTLGFKGEIYPAGPETSTTFARALGFPDDYLIHVSLHSLEDPPVMPFVDTVQFRGDSYRDEPPYPDLNHIGMTYATYSTTDLDGDFAYLQAKGVDFVSAPATAPNGERFVFLKDQDGTYLKLIQAVEVAAATSSPSLVRLVNTNMNVTDLERSREFYRLLGFTESAPGSLAGAGEFAAAHGFDGPIEFEGVDISLGEGTDGATLQLRQWKRPHDDAPPYSPPVNHLGIDRINFYVKDLTAAIRTMNELGFEQLGPIGGGPGFGLVFFFDPDGIKVQLAGPRTA
;
A
#
# COMPACT_ATOMS: atom_id res chain seq x y z
N MET A 1 4.32 4.79 -22.61
CA MET A 1 5.04 3.76 -21.82
C MET A 1 5.73 4.44 -20.66
N ASN A 2 5.47 3.97 -19.47
CA ASN A 2 6.08 4.45 -18.24
C ASN A 2 7.41 3.73 -18.04
N GLN A 3 8.37 4.40 -17.37
CA GLN A 3 9.70 3.86 -17.15
C GLN A 3 10.08 4.01 -15.68
N ALA A 4 10.63 2.95 -15.09
CA ALA A 4 11.03 2.92 -13.69
C ALA A 4 12.22 1.96 -13.44
N ASN A 5 12.96 2.20 -12.36
CA ASN A 5 14.02 1.33 -11.87
C ASN A 5 13.46 0.36 -10.83
N LEU A 6 12.84 -0.71 -11.29
CA LEU A 6 12.26 -1.70 -10.38
C LEU A 6 13.31 -2.37 -9.52
N THR A 7 13.06 -2.42 -8.22
CA THR A 7 13.83 -3.25 -7.30
C THR A 7 13.43 -4.72 -7.50
N ARG A 8 14.39 -5.54 -7.89
CA ARG A 8 14.24 -7.00 -8.10
C ARG A 8 14.66 -7.81 -6.89
N PHE A 9 15.58 -7.25 -6.09
CA PHE A 9 16.02 -7.83 -4.82
C PHE A 9 16.36 -6.72 -3.83
N GLY A 10 16.00 -6.89 -2.57
CA GLY A 10 16.30 -5.95 -1.49
C GLY A 10 15.42 -4.67 -1.51
N PRO A 11 15.88 -3.54 -0.89
CA PRO A 11 17.15 -3.46 -0.17
C PRO A 11 17.20 -4.42 1.02
N ARG A 12 18.32 -5.07 1.24
CA ARG A 12 18.54 -5.95 2.38
C ARG A 12 19.84 -5.59 3.08
N VAL A 13 19.74 -5.37 4.37
CA VAL A 13 20.91 -5.09 5.24
C VAL A 13 21.46 -6.40 5.76
N PHE A 14 22.77 -6.54 5.66
CA PHE A 14 23.55 -7.65 6.21
C PHE A 14 24.53 -7.07 7.21
N GLU A 15 24.38 -7.48 8.47
CA GLU A 15 25.26 -7.09 9.57
C GLU A 15 26.27 -8.20 9.84
N CYS A 16 27.50 -7.81 10.12
CA CYS A 16 28.56 -8.70 10.52
C CYS A 16 29.06 -8.34 11.91
N ALA A 17 28.93 -9.27 12.86
CA ALA A 17 29.61 -9.17 14.14
C ALA A 17 31.06 -9.69 13.99
N GLN A 18 32.03 -9.02 14.61
CA GLN A 18 33.43 -9.43 14.54
C GLN A 18 33.61 -10.90 14.98
N GLY A 19 34.26 -11.69 14.11
CA GLY A 19 34.54 -13.10 14.34
C GLY A 19 33.44 -14.08 13.94
N ALA A 20 32.32 -13.61 13.38
CA ALA A 20 31.21 -14.46 12.97
C ALA A 20 30.95 -14.37 11.46
N PRO A 21 31.48 -15.30 10.63
CA PRO A 21 31.18 -15.30 9.20
C PRO A 21 29.68 -15.57 8.97
N THR A 22 29.12 -14.87 8.00
CA THR A 22 27.71 -14.99 7.63
C THR A 22 27.58 -15.33 6.15
N THR A 23 26.70 -16.26 5.83
CA THR A 23 26.32 -16.59 4.45
C THR A 23 24.82 -16.49 4.31
N PHE A 24 24.37 -15.82 3.28
CA PHE A 24 22.98 -15.70 2.91
C PHE A 24 22.80 -16.07 1.44
N SER A 25 21.72 -16.79 1.12
CA SER A 25 21.31 -17.11 -0.24
C SER A 25 19.83 -16.88 -0.43
N ALA A 26 19.45 -16.36 -1.60
CA ALA A 26 18.07 -16.18 -2.00
C ALA A 26 17.90 -16.34 -3.51
N THR A 27 16.64 -16.57 -3.91
CA THR A 27 16.21 -16.48 -5.31
C THR A 27 15.34 -15.24 -5.50
N PHE A 28 15.35 -14.67 -6.71
CA PHE A 28 14.49 -13.57 -7.06
C PHE A 28 14.15 -13.59 -8.56
N ARG A 29 13.00 -13.02 -8.92
CA ARG A 29 12.54 -12.91 -10.30
C ARG A 29 12.93 -11.57 -10.92
N ALA A 30 13.19 -11.60 -12.23
CA ALA A 30 13.50 -10.41 -13.03
C ALA A 30 13.04 -10.61 -14.48
N ILE A 31 13.34 -9.65 -15.34
CA ILE A 31 13.22 -9.78 -16.80
C ILE A 31 14.63 -10.05 -17.35
N ASP A 32 14.73 -10.86 -18.42
CA ASP A 32 16.00 -10.99 -19.14
C ASP A 32 16.56 -9.63 -19.52
N GLY A 33 17.83 -9.38 -19.19
CA GLY A 33 18.49 -8.15 -19.60
C GLY A 33 19.38 -7.51 -18.56
N THR A 34 19.76 -6.26 -18.85
CA THR A 34 20.67 -5.48 -18.03
C THR A 34 20.02 -4.98 -16.74
N ALA A 35 20.81 -4.98 -15.68
CA ALA A 35 20.42 -4.52 -14.35
C ALA A 35 21.64 -3.94 -13.61
N LYS A 36 21.44 -3.49 -12.38
CA LYS A 36 22.49 -3.00 -11.50
C LYS A 36 22.35 -3.60 -10.11
N LEU A 37 23.44 -4.08 -9.54
CA LEU A 37 23.57 -4.26 -8.11
C LEU A 37 24.06 -2.96 -7.51
N VAL A 38 23.33 -2.44 -6.52
CA VAL A 38 23.71 -1.26 -5.74
C VAL A 38 24.00 -1.74 -4.32
N LEU A 39 25.22 -1.52 -3.87
CA LEU A 39 25.68 -1.89 -2.55
C LEU A 39 26.08 -0.63 -1.80
N GLN A 40 25.55 -0.46 -0.59
CA GLN A 40 25.98 0.57 0.35
C GLN A 40 26.85 -0.07 1.43
N ASN A 41 28.13 0.29 1.47
CA ASN A 41 29.07 -0.24 2.43
C ASN A 41 29.25 0.68 3.64
N SER A 42 29.00 0.16 4.84
CA SER A 42 29.15 0.84 6.13
C SER A 42 30.18 0.10 7.01
N GLY A 43 31.41 -0.10 6.46
CA GLY A 43 32.54 -0.57 7.23
C GLY A 43 32.90 -2.05 7.08
N ILE A 44 32.32 -2.77 6.12
CA ILE A 44 32.74 -4.12 5.77
C ILE A 44 33.89 -4.07 4.77
N ASP A 45 34.95 -4.82 5.01
CA ASP A 45 36.15 -4.92 4.16
C ASP A 45 36.35 -6.32 3.53
N ASP A 46 35.61 -7.32 4.03
CA ASP A 46 35.69 -8.70 3.54
C ASP A 46 34.30 -9.31 3.33
N ALA A 47 33.72 -9.01 2.17
CA ALA A 47 32.52 -9.68 1.70
C ALA A 47 32.64 -10.05 0.22
N ARG A 48 31.89 -11.08 -0.17
CA ARG A 48 31.75 -11.53 -1.55
C ARG A 48 30.27 -11.65 -1.88
N ILE A 49 29.88 -11.11 -3.02
CA ILE A 49 28.53 -11.27 -3.55
C ILE A 49 28.60 -11.97 -4.90
N GLU A 50 27.79 -13.00 -5.05
CA GLU A 50 27.63 -13.75 -6.29
C GLU A 50 26.18 -13.63 -6.77
N VAL A 51 26.00 -13.43 -8.08
CA VAL A 51 24.69 -13.50 -8.74
C VAL A 51 24.79 -14.58 -9.82
N ASN A 52 23.85 -15.53 -9.80
CA ASN A 52 23.85 -16.70 -10.71
C ASN A 52 25.18 -17.45 -10.74
N GLY A 53 25.85 -17.57 -9.59
CA GLY A 53 27.15 -18.24 -9.44
C GLY A 53 28.36 -17.43 -9.95
N HIS A 54 28.15 -16.19 -10.39
CA HIS A 54 29.23 -15.31 -10.83
C HIS A 54 29.53 -14.26 -9.75
N ALA A 55 30.82 -14.13 -9.37
CA ALA A 55 31.24 -13.10 -8.42
C ALA A 55 31.07 -11.71 -9.05
N VAL A 56 30.27 -10.86 -8.38
CA VAL A 56 29.96 -9.49 -8.83
C VAL A 56 30.56 -8.45 -7.89
N VAL A 57 30.81 -8.81 -6.63
CA VAL A 57 31.54 -7.99 -5.65
C VAL A 57 32.55 -8.89 -4.94
N ALA A 58 33.78 -8.40 -4.79
CA ALA A 58 34.85 -9.09 -4.10
C ALA A 58 35.49 -8.18 -3.03
N PRO A 59 36.25 -8.71 -2.06
CA PRO A 59 36.82 -7.91 -0.96
C PRO A 59 37.59 -6.67 -1.40
N GLN A 60 38.29 -6.76 -2.54
CA GLN A 60 39.04 -5.60 -3.06
C GLN A 60 38.15 -4.41 -3.45
N ASP A 61 36.87 -4.64 -3.76
CA ASP A 61 35.90 -3.61 -4.14
C ASP A 61 35.37 -2.85 -2.91
N LEU A 62 35.53 -3.43 -1.71
CA LEU A 62 35.00 -2.91 -0.43
C LEU A 62 35.99 -2.08 0.37
N ARG A 63 37.14 -1.71 -0.21
CA ARG A 63 38.19 -0.95 0.48
C ARG A 63 37.80 0.46 0.90
N THR A 64 36.66 0.96 0.37
CA THR A 64 36.09 2.26 0.71
C THR A 64 34.66 2.09 1.19
N THR A 65 34.26 2.91 2.15
CA THR A 65 32.85 3.05 2.52
C THR A 65 32.09 3.82 1.45
N GLY A 66 30.79 3.61 1.36
CA GLY A 66 29.89 4.32 0.43
C GLY A 66 29.23 3.41 -0.58
N GLU A 67 28.73 4.01 -1.65
CA GLU A 67 27.97 3.30 -2.68
C GLU A 67 28.89 2.67 -3.74
N ILE A 68 28.58 1.41 -4.06
CA ILE A 68 29.21 0.64 -5.14
C ILE A 68 28.10 0.19 -6.09
N VAL A 69 28.24 0.48 -7.38
CA VAL A 69 27.27 0.09 -8.42
C VAL A 69 27.95 -0.85 -9.40
N VAL A 70 27.40 -2.04 -9.54
CA VAL A 70 27.94 -3.10 -10.44
C VAL A 70 26.89 -3.44 -11.49
N PRO A 71 27.25 -3.41 -12.80
CA PRO A 71 26.35 -3.85 -13.86
C PRO A 71 26.14 -5.36 -13.79
N LEU A 72 24.91 -5.80 -14.03
CA LEU A 72 24.48 -7.20 -14.06
C LEU A 72 23.75 -7.53 -15.36
N THR A 73 23.71 -8.81 -15.67
CA THR A 73 22.74 -9.40 -16.61
C THR A 73 21.89 -10.39 -15.83
N LEU A 74 20.58 -10.19 -15.87
CA LEU A 74 19.61 -11.02 -15.17
C LEU A 74 18.89 -11.96 -16.14
N GLN A 75 18.36 -13.03 -15.59
CA GLN A 75 17.49 -14.03 -16.21
C GLN A 75 16.09 -13.94 -15.56
N PRO A 76 15.06 -14.65 -16.04
CA PRO A 76 13.76 -14.67 -15.38
C PRO A 76 13.81 -15.12 -13.91
N GLU A 77 14.69 -16.08 -13.61
CA GLU A 77 14.98 -16.54 -12.25
C GLU A 77 16.46 -16.37 -11.95
N ASN A 78 16.78 -15.79 -10.81
CA ASN A 78 18.14 -15.47 -10.40
C ASN A 78 18.42 -15.96 -8.99
N THR A 79 19.68 -16.22 -8.71
CA THR A 79 20.18 -16.49 -7.36
C THR A 79 21.13 -15.39 -6.94
N ILE A 80 21.11 -15.04 -5.67
CA ILE A 80 22.09 -14.15 -5.05
C ILE A 80 22.64 -14.83 -3.80
N GLU A 81 23.96 -14.78 -3.63
CA GLU A 81 24.64 -15.25 -2.44
C GLU A 81 25.52 -14.11 -1.91
N VAL A 82 25.41 -13.85 -0.61
CA VAL A 82 26.21 -12.84 0.12
C VAL A 82 27.00 -13.59 1.20
N ARG A 83 28.31 -13.53 1.15
CA ARG A 83 29.23 -14.09 2.16
C ARG A 83 30.04 -12.96 2.77
N MET A 84 30.07 -12.91 4.10
CA MET A 84 30.88 -11.97 4.88
C MET A 84 31.79 -12.76 5.81
N ALA A 85 33.08 -12.42 5.84
CA ALA A 85 34.09 -13.21 6.57
C ALA A 85 34.25 -12.83 8.04
N GLY A 86 33.60 -11.78 8.53
CA GLY A 86 33.62 -11.39 9.96
C GLY A 86 34.93 -10.77 10.43
N ALA A 87 35.75 -10.25 9.55
CA ALA A 87 37.00 -9.59 9.92
C ALA A 87 36.76 -8.26 10.65
N SER A 88 35.78 -7.48 10.21
CA SER A 88 35.38 -6.20 10.81
C SER A 88 33.89 -6.19 11.17
N ALA A 89 33.51 -5.44 12.21
CA ALA A 89 32.12 -5.14 12.49
C ALA A 89 31.62 -4.04 11.55
N GLY A 90 30.45 -4.24 10.95
CA GLY A 90 29.83 -3.27 10.04
C GLY A 90 28.62 -3.85 9.35
N ALA A 91 28.11 -3.14 8.36
CA ALA A 91 26.96 -3.55 7.59
C ALA A 91 27.13 -3.25 6.10
N ILE A 92 26.48 -4.05 5.25
CA ILE A 92 26.25 -3.72 3.85
C ILE A 92 24.76 -3.79 3.56
N SER A 93 24.25 -2.85 2.78
CA SER A 93 22.92 -2.92 2.20
C SER A 93 23.04 -3.28 0.72
N VAL A 94 22.30 -4.27 0.27
CA VAL A 94 22.37 -4.78 -1.11
C VAL A 94 20.99 -4.67 -1.75
N ARG A 95 20.93 -4.06 -2.93
CA ARG A 95 19.75 -3.94 -3.78
C ARG A 95 20.10 -4.28 -5.23
N VAL A 96 19.24 -4.99 -5.92
CA VAL A 96 19.32 -5.18 -7.37
C VAL A 96 18.19 -4.42 -8.02
N THR A 97 18.51 -3.52 -8.97
CA THR A 97 17.53 -2.72 -9.71
C THR A 97 17.63 -2.97 -11.21
N GLN A 98 16.49 -2.89 -11.89
CA GLN A 98 16.39 -3.09 -13.33
C GLN A 98 15.51 -2.01 -13.95
N LEU A 99 16.05 -1.27 -14.93
CA LEU A 99 15.28 -0.31 -15.69
C LEU A 99 14.24 -1.04 -16.53
N THR A 100 12.98 -0.71 -16.33
CA THR A 100 11.83 -1.41 -16.87
C THR A 100 10.86 -0.43 -17.50
N GLN A 101 10.15 -0.84 -18.55
CA GLN A 101 9.12 -0.05 -19.20
C GLN A 101 7.80 -0.84 -19.26
N ALA A 102 6.69 -0.17 -19.02
CA ALA A 102 5.35 -0.75 -19.10
C ALA A 102 4.29 0.27 -19.50
N ASP A 103 3.17 -0.25 -19.96
CA ASP A 103 1.91 0.48 -20.12
C ASP A 103 0.77 -0.50 -19.80
N LEU A 104 0.19 -0.34 -18.62
CA LEU A 104 -0.92 -1.17 -18.18
C LEU A 104 -2.28 -0.62 -18.61
N GLY A 105 -2.32 0.58 -19.18
CA GLY A 105 -3.58 1.22 -19.53
C GLY A 105 -4.48 1.50 -18.34
N LEU A 106 -3.90 1.87 -17.19
CA LEU A 106 -4.67 2.28 -16.02
C LEU A 106 -5.49 3.53 -16.36
N LEU A 107 -6.75 3.54 -15.91
CA LEU A 107 -7.70 4.62 -16.16
C LEU A 107 -7.94 5.49 -14.93
N ARG A 108 -8.25 4.86 -13.81
CA ARG A 108 -8.61 5.54 -12.56
C ARG A 108 -8.66 4.57 -11.38
N GLN A 109 -8.62 5.11 -10.17
CA GLN A 109 -8.99 4.39 -8.97
C GLN A 109 -10.51 4.16 -8.95
N GLY A 110 -10.92 2.92 -8.69
CA GLY A 110 -12.34 2.57 -8.56
C GLY A 110 -12.81 2.61 -7.12
N TYR A 111 -12.06 2.00 -6.22
CA TYR A 111 -12.36 1.91 -4.79
C TYR A 111 -11.13 1.49 -3.99
N PHE A 112 -11.22 1.62 -2.67
CA PHE A 112 -10.42 0.85 -1.73
C PHE A 112 -11.31 -0.20 -1.06
N GLY A 113 -10.76 -1.38 -0.79
CA GLY A 113 -11.50 -2.48 -0.19
C GLY A 113 -11.39 -2.47 1.32
N LEU A 114 -12.52 -2.54 2.00
CA LEU A 114 -12.67 -2.58 3.44
C LEU A 114 -13.41 -3.85 3.86
N ASN A 115 -12.78 -4.67 4.68
CA ASN A 115 -13.43 -5.83 5.27
C ASN A 115 -14.05 -5.46 6.62
N THR A 116 -15.30 -5.86 6.83
CA THR A 116 -16.05 -5.60 8.06
C THR A 116 -16.58 -6.89 8.70
N SER A 117 -16.71 -6.88 10.01
CA SER A 117 -17.35 -7.97 10.75
C SER A 117 -18.88 -7.96 10.64
N ASP A 118 -19.48 -6.79 10.39
CA ASP A 118 -20.93 -6.60 10.33
C ASP A 118 -21.34 -5.51 9.33
N MET A 119 -21.89 -5.92 8.19
CA MET A 119 -22.34 -5.03 7.12
C MET A 119 -23.42 -4.03 7.57
N ALA A 120 -24.33 -4.43 8.46
CA ALA A 120 -25.39 -3.52 8.90
C ALA A 120 -24.85 -2.39 9.77
N ARG A 121 -23.90 -2.71 10.67
CA ARG A 121 -23.22 -1.68 11.48
C ARG A 121 -22.34 -0.78 10.61
N GLN A 122 -21.69 -1.34 9.60
CA GLN A 122 -20.85 -0.57 8.68
C GLN A 122 -21.66 0.42 7.85
N ARG A 123 -22.84 0.00 7.35
CA ARG A 123 -23.77 0.91 6.67
C ARG A 123 -24.20 2.06 7.57
N ALA A 124 -24.65 1.75 8.80
CA ALA A 124 -25.06 2.76 9.76
C ALA A 124 -23.92 3.75 10.11
N PHE A 125 -22.68 3.26 10.12
CA PHE A 125 -21.52 4.12 10.30
C PHE A 125 -21.33 5.08 9.11
N TYR A 126 -21.36 4.60 7.86
CA TYR A 126 -21.27 5.45 6.68
C TYR A 126 -22.44 6.42 6.54
N ASP A 127 -23.68 6.00 6.88
CA ASP A 127 -24.84 6.90 6.96
C ASP A 127 -24.57 8.04 7.97
N THR A 128 -23.97 7.72 9.12
CA THR A 128 -23.61 8.72 10.14
C THR A 128 -22.54 9.70 9.63
N LEU A 129 -21.61 9.24 8.77
CA LEU A 129 -20.62 10.08 8.09
C LEU A 129 -21.21 10.90 6.93
N GLY A 130 -22.46 10.69 6.56
CA GLY A 130 -23.14 11.42 5.49
C GLY A 130 -23.00 10.82 4.09
N PHE A 131 -22.63 9.56 3.99
CA PHE A 131 -22.69 8.84 2.73
C PHE A 131 -24.13 8.66 2.29
N LYS A 132 -24.42 8.81 0.99
CA LYS A 132 -25.78 8.87 0.46
C LYS A 132 -26.08 7.81 -0.58
N GLY A 133 -25.03 7.35 -1.29
CA GLY A 133 -25.16 6.39 -2.36
C GLY A 133 -24.65 5.00 -1.96
N GLU A 134 -25.37 3.97 -2.38
CA GLU A 134 -24.98 2.58 -2.20
C GLU A 134 -25.23 1.77 -3.48
N ILE A 135 -24.28 0.92 -3.85
CA ILE A 135 -24.41 -0.02 -4.94
C ILE A 135 -24.31 -1.45 -4.38
N TYR A 136 -25.11 -2.37 -4.90
CA TYR A 136 -25.21 -3.76 -4.43
C TYR A 136 -25.70 -3.91 -2.97
N PRO A 137 -26.85 -3.31 -2.62
CA PRO A 137 -27.40 -3.43 -1.26
C PRO A 137 -27.97 -4.83 -0.96
N ALA A 138 -27.95 -5.75 -1.94
CA ALA A 138 -28.47 -7.11 -1.80
C ALA A 138 -27.73 -7.88 -0.69
N GLY A 139 -28.37 -8.92 -0.19
CA GLY A 139 -27.82 -9.79 0.86
C GLY A 139 -26.65 -10.67 0.38
N PRO A 140 -26.19 -11.56 1.27
CA PRO A 140 -25.01 -12.38 1.00
C PRO A 140 -25.14 -13.21 -0.27
N GLU A 141 -24.03 -13.36 -0.98
CA GLU A 141 -23.91 -14.15 -2.21
C GLU A 141 -22.70 -15.07 -2.16
N THR A 142 -22.72 -16.09 -3.01
CA THR A 142 -21.57 -16.96 -3.24
C THR A 142 -21.05 -16.79 -4.66
N SER A 143 -19.75 -16.93 -4.85
CA SER A 143 -19.13 -16.89 -6.16
C SER A 143 -17.84 -17.69 -6.19
N THR A 144 -17.81 -18.79 -6.93
CA THR A 144 -16.58 -19.58 -7.12
C THR A 144 -15.49 -18.80 -7.86
N THR A 145 -15.86 -18.01 -8.87
CA THR A 145 -14.87 -17.29 -9.69
C THR A 145 -14.18 -16.18 -8.90
N PHE A 146 -14.92 -15.41 -8.12
CA PHE A 146 -14.34 -14.37 -7.28
C PHE A 146 -13.60 -14.96 -6.07
N ALA A 147 -14.12 -16.03 -5.46
CA ALA A 147 -13.43 -16.71 -4.38
C ALA A 147 -12.02 -17.16 -4.79
N ARG A 148 -11.91 -17.82 -5.94
CA ARG A 148 -10.61 -18.26 -6.48
C ARG A 148 -9.68 -17.09 -6.84
N ALA A 149 -10.21 -16.00 -7.37
CA ALA A 149 -9.42 -14.79 -7.64
C ALA A 149 -8.81 -14.21 -6.36
N LEU A 150 -9.49 -14.35 -5.23
CA LEU A 150 -9.04 -13.94 -3.90
C LEU A 150 -8.20 -15.02 -3.18
N GLY A 151 -7.88 -16.14 -3.85
CA GLY A 151 -7.05 -17.22 -3.31
C GLY A 151 -7.80 -18.24 -2.44
N PHE A 152 -9.13 -18.22 -2.40
CA PHE A 152 -9.92 -19.27 -1.74
C PHE A 152 -10.02 -20.51 -2.63
N PRO A 153 -9.85 -21.73 -2.10
CA PRO A 153 -9.94 -22.95 -2.88
C PRO A 153 -11.36 -23.27 -3.35
N ASP A 154 -12.34 -22.92 -2.53
CA ASP A 154 -13.76 -23.21 -2.72
C ASP A 154 -14.60 -21.95 -2.75
N ASP A 155 -15.92 -22.10 -2.85
CA ASP A 155 -16.86 -20.99 -2.74
C ASP A 155 -16.73 -20.31 -1.37
N TYR A 156 -16.98 -19.01 -1.38
CA TYR A 156 -17.11 -18.23 -0.16
C TYR A 156 -18.52 -17.63 -0.08
N LEU A 157 -18.94 -17.30 1.13
CA LEU A 157 -20.14 -16.53 1.38
C LEU A 157 -19.74 -15.11 1.77
N ILE A 158 -20.10 -14.12 0.94
CA ILE A 158 -19.79 -12.70 1.19
C ILE A 158 -21.04 -11.85 1.08
N HIS A 159 -20.99 -10.70 1.73
CA HIS A 159 -21.90 -9.60 1.51
C HIS A 159 -21.06 -8.40 1.08
N VAL A 160 -21.33 -7.84 -0.09
CA VAL A 160 -20.60 -6.72 -0.70
C VAL A 160 -21.51 -5.52 -0.80
N SER A 161 -20.97 -4.33 -0.49
CA SER A 161 -21.64 -3.06 -0.73
C SER A 161 -20.61 -1.98 -1.07
N LEU A 162 -20.90 -1.18 -2.11
CA LEU A 162 -20.08 -0.04 -2.48
C LEU A 162 -20.75 1.24 -1.97
N HIS A 163 -20.06 1.98 -1.10
CA HIS A 163 -20.57 3.23 -0.52
C HIS A 163 -19.95 4.44 -1.20
N SER A 164 -20.78 5.49 -1.40
CA SER A 164 -20.40 6.77 -1.98
C SER A 164 -20.95 7.93 -1.16
N LEU A 165 -20.19 9.03 -1.06
CA LEU A 165 -20.68 10.27 -0.48
C LEU A 165 -21.84 10.88 -1.28
N GLU A 166 -21.93 10.58 -2.58
CA GLU A 166 -22.89 11.16 -3.50
C GLU A 166 -23.99 10.17 -3.88
N ASP A 167 -25.20 10.69 -4.19
CA ASP A 167 -26.29 9.99 -4.81
C ASP A 167 -26.76 10.81 -6.05
N PRO A 168 -26.62 10.30 -7.28
CA PRO A 168 -26.15 8.95 -7.66
C PRO A 168 -24.66 8.72 -7.31
N PRO A 169 -24.29 7.44 -7.03
CA PRO A 169 -22.95 7.10 -6.58
C PRO A 169 -21.83 7.47 -7.56
N VAL A 170 -20.76 8.08 -7.06
CA VAL A 170 -19.57 8.53 -7.81
C VAL A 170 -18.31 7.89 -7.23
N MET A 171 -17.42 7.45 -8.12
CA MET A 171 -16.11 6.89 -7.74
C MET A 171 -15.15 7.99 -7.24
N PRO A 172 -14.19 7.62 -6.38
CA PRO A 172 -13.93 6.27 -5.86
C PRO A 172 -14.89 5.89 -4.74
N PHE A 173 -15.23 4.60 -4.66
CA PHE A 173 -16.10 4.03 -3.65
C PHE A 173 -15.32 3.49 -2.43
N VAL A 174 -16.04 3.19 -1.36
CA VAL A 174 -15.62 2.22 -0.35
C VAL A 174 -16.25 0.88 -0.71
N ASP A 175 -15.43 -0.10 -1.07
CA ASP A 175 -15.87 -1.47 -1.34
C ASP A 175 -15.86 -2.25 -0.02
N THR A 176 -16.99 -2.27 0.65
CA THR A 176 -17.16 -2.96 1.93
C THR A 176 -17.52 -4.42 1.69
N VAL A 177 -16.74 -5.32 2.29
CA VAL A 177 -16.95 -6.77 2.20
C VAL A 177 -17.06 -7.38 3.58
N GLN A 178 -18.14 -8.10 3.82
CA GLN A 178 -18.29 -8.97 4.98
C GLN A 178 -18.13 -10.43 4.53
N PHE A 179 -17.04 -11.07 4.92
CA PHE A 179 -16.89 -12.51 4.80
C PHE A 179 -17.73 -13.24 5.85
N ARG A 180 -18.32 -14.37 5.48
CA ARG A 180 -19.26 -15.13 6.33
C ARG A 180 -18.98 -16.64 6.26
N GLY A 181 -19.59 -17.40 7.19
CA GLY A 181 -19.39 -18.83 7.26
C GLY A 181 -17.92 -19.19 7.50
N ASP A 182 -17.42 -20.21 6.81
CA ASP A 182 -16.04 -20.72 6.99
C ASP A 182 -14.96 -19.73 6.51
N SER A 183 -15.34 -18.70 5.74
CA SER A 183 -14.42 -17.63 5.32
C SER A 183 -14.41 -16.43 6.27
N TYR A 184 -15.21 -16.42 7.32
CA TYR A 184 -15.23 -15.36 8.33
C TYR A 184 -13.95 -15.34 9.14
N ARG A 185 -13.44 -14.13 9.42
CA ARG A 185 -12.39 -13.84 10.39
C ARG A 185 -12.82 -12.67 11.25
N ASP A 186 -12.40 -12.71 12.51
CA ASP A 186 -12.70 -11.71 13.54
C ASP A 186 -11.44 -11.05 14.13
N GLU A 187 -10.26 -11.34 13.54
CA GLU A 187 -9.06 -10.64 13.94
C GLU A 187 -9.21 -9.14 13.64
N PRO A 188 -9.02 -8.26 14.63
CA PRO A 188 -9.18 -6.83 14.44
C PRO A 188 -8.15 -6.27 13.45
N PRO A 189 -8.40 -5.10 12.84
CA PRO A 189 -7.39 -4.38 12.09
C PRO A 189 -6.15 -4.14 12.94
N TYR A 190 -5.01 -3.95 12.28
CA TYR A 190 -3.78 -3.58 12.98
C TYR A 190 -3.99 -2.31 13.81
N PRO A 191 -3.56 -2.31 15.10
CA PRO A 191 -3.95 -1.27 16.05
C PRO A 191 -3.22 0.06 15.85
N ASP A 192 -2.06 0.06 15.18
CA ASP A 192 -1.17 1.22 15.11
C ASP A 192 -1.14 1.82 13.70
N LEU A 193 -1.11 3.16 13.64
CA LEU A 193 -1.10 3.92 12.38
C LEU A 193 0.22 3.83 11.60
N ASN A 194 1.30 3.32 12.20
CA ASN A 194 2.58 3.10 11.55
C ASN A 194 2.75 1.69 10.96
N HIS A 195 1.78 0.79 11.15
CA HIS A 195 1.86 -0.56 10.63
C HIS A 195 2.00 -0.56 9.10
N ILE A 196 2.85 -1.46 8.56
CA ILE A 196 3.06 -1.60 7.12
C ILE A 196 1.77 -2.09 6.46
N GLY A 197 1.37 -1.43 5.36
CA GLY A 197 0.16 -1.75 4.61
C GLY A 197 -0.82 -0.58 4.51
N MET A 198 -2.07 -0.89 4.17
CA MET A 198 -3.14 0.12 4.07
C MET A 198 -3.72 0.39 5.46
N THR A 199 -3.60 1.62 5.95
CA THR A 199 -3.98 1.93 7.33
C THR A 199 -5.23 2.78 7.46
N TYR A 200 -5.44 3.77 6.59
CA TYR A 200 -6.63 4.63 6.64
C TYR A 200 -6.96 5.25 5.29
N ALA A 201 -8.19 5.72 5.18
CA ALA A 201 -8.66 6.60 4.12
C ALA A 201 -8.90 8.00 4.66
N THR A 202 -8.55 9.05 3.88
CA THR A 202 -8.70 10.44 4.28
C THR A 202 -9.84 11.10 3.52
N TYR A 203 -10.77 11.69 4.26
CA TYR A 203 -11.85 12.51 3.70
C TYR A 203 -11.66 13.97 4.10
N SER A 204 -11.95 14.90 3.18
CA SER A 204 -12.02 16.31 3.50
C SER A 204 -13.41 16.69 4.01
N THR A 205 -13.44 17.64 4.93
CA THR A 205 -14.68 18.23 5.45
C THR A 205 -14.61 19.74 5.42
N THR A 206 -15.75 20.42 5.27
CA THR A 206 -15.82 21.89 5.28
C THR A 206 -15.85 22.46 6.70
N ASP A 207 -16.18 21.66 7.72
CA ASP A 207 -16.24 22.07 9.13
C ASP A 207 -15.73 20.94 10.03
N LEU A 208 -14.42 20.84 10.23
CA LEU A 208 -13.80 19.78 11.01
C LEU A 208 -14.26 19.77 12.48
N ASP A 209 -14.39 20.95 13.10
CA ASP A 209 -14.79 21.05 14.50
C ASP A 209 -16.26 20.70 14.69
N GLY A 210 -17.13 21.18 13.79
CA GLY A 210 -18.56 20.85 13.79
C GLY A 210 -18.79 19.35 13.55
N ASP A 211 -18.09 18.75 12.59
CA ASP A 211 -18.20 17.32 12.30
C ASP A 211 -17.64 16.46 13.43
N PHE A 212 -16.53 16.86 14.04
CA PHE A 212 -16.01 16.18 15.23
C PHE A 212 -17.04 16.15 16.35
N ALA A 213 -17.62 17.32 16.70
CA ALA A 213 -18.63 17.41 17.76
C ALA A 213 -19.88 16.58 17.44
N TYR A 214 -20.36 16.65 16.19
CA TYR A 214 -21.51 15.88 15.72
C TYR A 214 -21.28 14.38 15.81
N LEU A 215 -20.16 13.89 15.26
CA LEU A 215 -19.83 12.47 15.21
C LEU A 215 -19.52 11.91 16.61
N GLN A 216 -18.86 12.69 17.47
CA GLN A 216 -18.65 12.33 18.89
C GLN A 216 -19.98 12.17 19.62
N ALA A 217 -20.94 13.06 19.39
CA ALA A 217 -22.28 12.94 19.97
C ALA A 217 -23.07 11.72 19.44
N LYS A 218 -22.70 11.18 18.28
CA LYS A 218 -23.22 9.93 17.71
C LYS A 218 -22.48 8.68 18.20
N GLY A 219 -21.46 8.84 19.04
CA GLY A 219 -20.70 7.74 19.61
C GLY A 219 -19.60 7.20 18.70
N VAL A 220 -19.15 7.96 17.70
CA VAL A 220 -17.99 7.61 16.89
C VAL A 220 -16.73 7.71 17.75
N ASP A 221 -15.86 6.70 17.63
CA ASP A 221 -14.61 6.63 18.36
C ASP A 221 -13.51 7.46 17.67
N PHE A 222 -12.83 8.32 18.43
CA PHE A 222 -11.77 9.19 17.97
C PHE A 222 -10.46 8.89 18.70
N VAL A 223 -9.34 8.98 18.00
CA VAL A 223 -8.01 8.86 18.61
C VAL A 223 -7.72 10.02 19.55
N SER A 224 -8.10 11.24 19.14
CA SER A 224 -7.95 12.47 19.93
C SER A 224 -8.95 13.52 19.47
N ALA A 225 -8.95 14.70 20.08
CA ALA A 225 -9.56 15.89 19.49
C ALA A 225 -8.80 16.33 18.22
N PRO A 226 -9.42 17.19 17.36
CA PRO A 226 -8.76 17.73 16.17
C PRO A 226 -7.42 18.39 16.52
N ALA A 227 -6.38 18.05 15.76
CA ALA A 227 -5.00 18.54 15.93
C ALA A 227 -4.53 19.28 14.68
N THR A 228 -3.39 19.99 14.80
CA THR A 228 -2.73 20.66 13.69
C THR A 228 -1.36 20.03 13.45
N ALA A 229 -1.13 19.54 12.24
CA ALA A 229 0.15 19.01 11.83
C ALA A 229 1.21 20.13 11.66
N PRO A 230 2.51 19.81 11.70
CA PRO A 230 3.58 20.80 11.52
C PRO A 230 3.52 21.58 10.19
N ASN A 231 2.90 21.02 9.15
CA ASN A 231 2.66 21.70 7.88
C ASN A 231 1.39 22.59 7.85
N GLY A 232 0.67 22.68 8.96
CA GLY A 232 -0.55 23.47 9.10
C GLY A 232 -1.86 22.75 8.76
N GLU A 233 -1.82 21.50 8.33
CA GLU A 233 -3.03 20.70 8.08
C GLU A 233 -3.76 20.43 9.40
N ARG A 234 -5.05 20.77 9.47
CA ARG A 234 -5.92 20.39 10.58
C ARG A 234 -6.57 19.06 10.29
N PHE A 235 -6.52 18.14 11.25
CA PHE A 235 -6.99 16.77 11.06
C PHE A 235 -7.50 16.13 12.35
N VAL A 236 -8.23 15.01 12.19
CA VAL A 236 -8.59 14.10 13.28
C VAL A 236 -8.65 12.67 12.74
N PHE A 237 -8.23 11.69 13.54
CA PHE A 237 -8.45 10.27 13.27
C PHE A 237 -9.63 9.74 14.05
N LEU A 238 -10.46 8.96 13.37
CA LEU A 238 -11.59 8.22 13.94
C LEU A 238 -11.49 6.75 13.54
N LYS A 239 -12.25 5.91 14.23
CA LYS A 239 -12.34 4.47 13.96
C LYS A 239 -13.77 4.08 13.63
N ASP A 240 -13.92 3.15 12.70
CA ASP A 240 -15.19 2.45 12.54
C ASP A 240 -15.42 1.44 13.69
N GLN A 241 -16.53 0.73 13.63
CA GLN A 241 -16.91 -0.23 14.68
C GLN A 241 -15.99 -1.48 14.75
N ASP A 242 -15.17 -1.72 13.75
CA ASP A 242 -14.19 -2.81 13.73
C ASP A 242 -12.78 -2.32 14.11
N GLY A 243 -12.59 -1.01 14.30
CA GLY A 243 -11.34 -0.38 14.65
C GLY A 243 -10.51 0.10 13.46
N THR A 244 -11.06 0.08 12.23
CA THR A 244 -10.39 0.61 11.06
C THR A 244 -10.33 2.13 11.10
N TYR A 245 -9.17 2.69 10.80
CA TYR A 245 -8.97 4.12 10.84
C TYR A 245 -9.53 4.84 9.61
N LEU A 246 -10.14 6.00 9.86
CA LEU A 246 -10.37 7.05 8.88
C LEU A 246 -9.75 8.35 9.38
N LYS A 247 -9.38 9.22 8.46
CA LYS A 247 -8.86 10.56 8.76
C LYS A 247 -9.79 11.62 8.17
N LEU A 248 -10.17 12.61 8.95
CA LEU A 248 -10.81 13.81 8.44
C LEU A 248 -9.81 14.96 8.42
N ILE A 249 -9.83 15.75 7.35
CA ILE A 249 -9.03 16.97 7.22
C ILE A 249 -9.90 18.16 6.89
N GLN A 250 -9.54 19.34 7.42
CA GLN A 250 -10.21 20.59 7.07
C GLN A 250 -9.94 20.96 5.60
N ALA A 251 -10.98 21.12 4.81
CA ALA A 251 -10.86 21.65 3.44
C ALA A 251 -10.49 23.13 3.47
N VAL A 252 -9.54 23.55 2.63
CA VAL A 252 -8.97 24.92 2.68
C VAL A 252 -9.74 25.90 1.80
N GLU A 253 -10.42 25.46 0.74
CA GLU A 253 -11.00 26.35 -0.28
C GLU A 253 -12.50 26.16 -0.51
N VAL A 254 -13.20 25.53 0.43
CA VAL A 254 -14.64 25.26 0.33
C VAL A 254 -15.38 26.04 1.40
N ALA A 255 -16.47 26.69 1.03
CA ALA A 255 -17.31 27.38 2.00
C ALA A 255 -17.84 26.39 3.06
N ALA A 256 -17.81 26.81 4.32
CA ALA A 256 -18.31 25.98 5.42
C ALA A 256 -19.80 25.62 5.19
N ALA A 257 -20.08 24.31 5.36
CA ALA A 257 -21.48 23.88 5.36
C ALA A 257 -22.22 24.39 6.59
N THR A 258 -23.55 24.47 6.49
CA THR A 258 -24.42 24.93 7.58
C THR A 258 -24.93 23.80 8.46
N SER A 259 -24.53 22.56 8.15
CA SER A 259 -24.94 21.34 8.88
C SER A 259 -23.86 20.25 8.82
N SER A 260 -23.74 19.48 9.89
CA SER A 260 -22.88 18.29 9.95
C SER A 260 -23.69 17.01 9.69
N PRO A 261 -23.08 15.97 9.09
CA PRO A 261 -21.70 15.94 8.61
C PRO A 261 -21.52 16.72 7.31
N SER A 262 -20.32 17.24 7.08
CA SER A 262 -20.02 18.12 5.95
C SER A 262 -18.84 17.58 5.08
N LEU A 263 -18.72 16.25 4.98
CA LEU A 263 -17.71 15.60 4.18
C LEU A 263 -17.88 15.95 2.70
N VAL A 264 -16.74 16.21 2.02
CA VAL A 264 -16.73 16.67 0.62
C VAL A 264 -16.30 15.54 -0.32
N ARG A 265 -15.15 14.90 -0.06
CA ARG A 265 -14.59 13.88 -0.95
C ARG A 265 -13.52 13.01 -0.26
N LEU A 266 -13.27 11.85 -0.83
CA LEU A 266 -12.05 11.09 -0.55
C LEU A 266 -10.84 11.88 -1.10
N VAL A 267 -9.87 12.13 -0.24
CA VAL A 267 -8.62 12.85 -0.59
C VAL A 267 -7.54 11.85 -0.98
N ASN A 268 -7.28 10.90 -0.08
CA ASN A 268 -6.30 9.84 -0.33
C ASN A 268 -6.63 8.56 0.44
N THR A 269 -5.96 7.49 0.02
CA THR A 269 -5.85 6.24 0.78
C THR A 269 -4.39 6.07 1.17
N ASN A 270 -4.11 5.90 2.45
CA ASN A 270 -2.76 5.76 2.97
C ASN A 270 -2.24 4.33 2.81
N MET A 271 -0.97 4.25 2.42
CA MET A 271 -0.17 3.04 2.33
C MET A 271 1.15 3.25 3.05
N ASN A 272 1.36 2.57 4.16
CA ASN A 272 2.66 2.54 4.82
C ASN A 272 3.56 1.52 4.14
N VAL A 273 4.75 1.94 3.78
CA VAL A 273 5.70 1.16 2.98
C VAL A 273 7.03 1.01 3.73
N THR A 274 7.73 -0.09 3.48
CA THR A 274 9.04 -0.33 4.11
C THR A 274 10.17 0.46 3.43
N ASP A 275 10.04 0.74 2.13
CA ASP A 275 11.00 1.50 1.33
C ASP A 275 10.24 2.40 0.35
N LEU A 276 10.22 3.71 0.66
CA LEU A 276 9.47 4.69 -0.12
C LEU A 276 9.93 4.74 -1.58
N GLU A 277 11.25 4.68 -1.84
CA GLU A 277 11.77 4.74 -3.21
C GLU A 277 11.37 3.50 -4.03
N ARG A 278 11.43 2.30 -3.43
CA ARG A 278 10.98 1.07 -4.08
C ARG A 278 9.51 1.13 -4.47
N SER A 279 8.66 1.62 -3.59
CA SER A 279 7.22 1.73 -3.85
C SER A 279 6.92 2.81 -4.87
N ARG A 280 7.60 3.98 -4.82
CA ARG A 280 7.51 5.03 -5.85
C ARG A 280 7.83 4.49 -7.24
N GLU A 281 8.94 3.76 -7.39
CA GLU A 281 9.33 3.17 -8.68
C GLU A 281 8.29 2.16 -9.19
N PHE A 282 7.69 1.36 -8.30
CA PHE A 282 6.61 0.45 -8.67
C PHE A 282 5.39 1.21 -9.21
N TYR A 283 4.88 2.19 -8.47
CA TYR A 283 3.68 2.94 -8.89
C TYR A 283 3.97 3.84 -10.10
N ARG A 284 5.19 4.38 -10.24
CA ARG A 284 5.61 5.10 -11.46
C ARG A 284 5.53 4.21 -12.69
N LEU A 285 5.95 2.94 -12.59
CA LEU A 285 5.83 1.99 -13.69
C LEU A 285 4.36 1.74 -14.06
N LEU A 286 3.46 1.70 -13.08
CA LEU A 286 2.02 1.59 -13.32
C LEU A 286 1.41 2.84 -13.97
N GLY A 287 2.11 3.97 -14.00
CA GLY A 287 1.66 5.22 -14.64
C GLY A 287 1.24 6.32 -13.69
N PHE A 288 1.56 6.19 -12.40
CA PHE A 288 1.33 7.25 -11.44
C PHE A 288 2.35 8.38 -11.60
N THR A 289 1.88 9.59 -11.38
CA THR A 289 2.69 10.80 -11.21
C THR A 289 2.76 11.16 -9.73
N GLU A 290 3.83 11.83 -9.33
CA GLU A 290 4.13 12.11 -7.93
C GLU A 290 4.01 13.62 -7.64
N SER A 291 3.49 13.96 -6.45
CA SER A 291 3.71 15.27 -5.82
C SER A 291 5.16 15.41 -5.32
N ALA A 292 5.53 16.58 -4.85
CA ALA A 292 6.81 16.73 -4.16
C ALA A 292 6.81 15.88 -2.88
N PRO A 293 7.85 15.06 -2.64
CA PRO A 293 7.97 14.32 -1.39
C PRO A 293 8.10 15.27 -0.20
N GLY A 294 7.54 14.88 0.93
CA GLY A 294 7.58 15.64 2.17
C GLY A 294 7.96 14.79 3.37
N SER A 295 8.43 15.43 4.43
CA SER A 295 8.67 14.79 5.72
C SER A 295 7.91 15.54 6.79
N LEU A 296 7.30 14.80 7.71
CA LEU A 296 6.64 15.34 8.89
C LEU A 296 7.23 14.68 10.13
N ALA A 297 7.60 15.52 11.10
CA ALA A 297 8.08 15.09 12.41
C ALA A 297 7.46 15.97 13.49
N GLY A 298 7.10 15.36 14.63
CA GLY A 298 6.54 16.10 15.75
C GLY A 298 6.36 15.24 16.99
N ALA A 299 6.02 15.90 18.08
CA ALA A 299 5.77 15.30 19.39
C ALA A 299 4.54 15.94 20.04
N GLY A 300 4.22 15.55 21.26
CA GLY A 300 3.10 16.11 22.01
C GLY A 300 1.77 15.89 21.29
N GLU A 301 0.99 16.94 21.08
CA GLU A 301 -0.35 16.87 20.49
C GLU A 301 -0.34 16.19 19.10
N PHE A 302 0.64 16.48 18.26
CA PHE A 302 0.74 15.87 16.94
C PHE A 302 0.96 14.35 17.03
N ALA A 303 1.84 13.89 17.92
CA ALA A 303 2.08 12.46 18.13
C ALA A 303 0.86 11.78 18.78
N ALA A 304 0.28 12.41 19.80
CA ALA A 304 -0.92 11.91 20.48
C ALA A 304 -2.11 11.77 19.51
N ALA A 305 -2.26 12.70 18.56
CA ALA A 305 -3.29 12.63 17.52
C ALA A 305 -3.09 11.44 16.55
N HIS A 306 -1.89 10.86 16.50
CA HIS A 306 -1.60 9.62 15.79
C HIS A 306 -1.60 8.38 16.71
N GLY A 307 -1.96 8.53 17.99
CA GLY A 307 -2.01 7.42 18.95
C GLY A 307 -0.65 7.08 19.59
N PHE A 308 0.36 7.96 19.51
CA PHE A 308 1.69 7.71 20.05
C PHE A 308 2.03 8.67 21.21
N ASP A 309 2.64 8.13 22.26
CA ASP A 309 3.13 8.92 23.41
C ASP A 309 4.47 9.61 23.14
N GLY A 310 5.27 9.06 22.25
CA GLY A 310 6.59 9.57 21.86
C GLY A 310 6.60 10.34 20.55
N PRO A 311 7.75 11.00 20.21
CA PRO A 311 7.87 11.72 18.95
C PRO A 311 7.71 10.79 17.75
N ILE A 312 7.01 11.28 16.71
CA ILE A 312 6.81 10.57 15.44
C ILE A 312 7.54 11.29 14.31
N GLU A 313 7.93 10.50 13.32
CA GLU A 313 8.56 10.97 12.09
C GLU A 313 8.27 10.04 10.94
N PHE A 314 7.83 10.58 9.82
CA PHE A 314 7.62 9.84 8.58
C PHE A 314 7.92 10.73 7.37
N GLU A 315 8.36 10.10 6.29
CA GLU A 315 8.43 10.72 4.97
C GLU A 315 7.38 10.12 4.06
N GLY A 316 6.95 10.86 3.04
CA GLY A 316 5.93 10.37 2.14
C GLY A 316 5.76 11.21 0.89
N VAL A 317 4.95 10.70 0.00
CA VAL A 317 4.58 11.31 -1.26
C VAL A 317 3.15 10.94 -1.62
N ASP A 318 2.40 11.88 -2.17
CA ASP A 318 1.11 11.59 -2.78
C ASP A 318 1.32 11.28 -4.27
N ILE A 319 0.68 10.21 -4.73
CA ILE A 319 0.76 9.76 -6.11
C ILE A 319 -0.64 9.69 -6.73
N SER A 320 -0.77 10.05 -8.00
CA SER A 320 -2.04 10.14 -8.72
C SER A 320 -1.97 9.56 -10.12
N LEU A 321 -3.11 9.09 -10.64
CA LEU A 321 -3.25 8.68 -12.03
C LEU A 321 -3.78 9.86 -12.87
N GLY A 322 -3.00 10.25 -13.89
CA GLY A 322 -3.38 11.28 -14.85
C GLY A 322 -3.19 12.72 -14.38
N GLU A 323 -3.44 13.65 -15.33
CA GLU A 323 -3.41 15.09 -15.10
C GLU A 323 -4.79 15.56 -14.62
N GLY A 324 -5.13 15.34 -13.36
CA GLY A 324 -6.41 15.81 -12.84
C GLY A 324 -6.45 15.73 -11.33
N THR A 325 -6.78 16.83 -10.71
CA THR A 325 -6.91 16.98 -9.26
C THR A 325 -8.23 16.43 -8.71
N ASP A 326 -9.10 15.91 -9.57
CA ASP A 326 -10.46 15.51 -9.20
C ASP A 326 -10.55 14.07 -8.65
N GLY A 327 -9.47 13.30 -8.77
CA GLY A 327 -9.38 11.94 -8.21
C GLY A 327 -8.73 11.90 -6.83
N ALA A 328 -9.05 10.85 -6.05
CA ALA A 328 -8.31 10.54 -4.86
C ALA A 328 -6.87 10.12 -5.22
N THR A 329 -5.92 10.46 -4.35
CA THR A 329 -4.53 10.04 -4.48
C THR A 329 -4.25 8.79 -3.62
N LEU A 330 -3.13 8.12 -3.88
CA LEU A 330 -2.53 7.23 -2.89
C LEU A 330 -1.46 8.02 -2.15
N GLN A 331 -1.41 7.84 -0.83
CA GLN A 331 -0.39 8.42 0.00
C GLN A 331 0.60 7.34 0.44
N LEU A 332 1.79 7.32 -0.14
CA LEU A 332 2.86 6.44 0.30
C LEU A 332 3.57 7.08 1.48
N ARG A 333 3.74 6.33 2.59
CA ARG A 333 4.45 6.78 3.79
C ARG A 333 5.46 5.75 4.25
N GLN A 334 6.65 6.22 4.59
CA GLN A 334 7.66 5.42 5.29
C GLN A 334 7.88 6.01 6.69
N TRP A 335 7.48 5.27 7.71
CA TRP A 335 7.70 5.66 9.10
C TRP A 335 9.15 5.45 9.50
N LYS A 336 9.75 6.52 10.05
CA LYS A 336 11.12 6.51 10.59
C LYS A 336 11.09 6.36 12.10
N ARG A 337 10.01 6.87 12.75
CA ARG A 337 9.82 6.81 14.21
C ARG A 337 8.32 6.90 14.56
N PRO A 338 7.79 6.00 15.41
CA PRO A 338 8.41 4.72 15.69
C PRO A 338 8.49 3.89 14.40
N HIS A 339 9.56 3.12 14.26
CA HIS A 339 9.68 2.17 13.16
C HIS A 339 8.81 0.95 13.49
N ASP A 340 8.12 0.42 12.48
CA ASP A 340 7.43 -0.85 12.62
C ASP A 340 8.38 -1.98 12.21
N ASP A 341 8.80 -2.80 13.18
CA ASP A 341 9.67 -3.96 12.97
C ASP A 341 8.89 -5.23 12.60
N ALA A 342 7.56 -5.13 12.43
CA ALA A 342 6.74 -6.26 12.01
C ALA A 342 7.15 -6.74 10.62
N PRO A 343 6.90 -8.02 10.28
CA PRO A 343 7.08 -8.50 8.92
C PRO A 343 6.26 -7.67 7.92
N PRO A 344 6.67 -7.62 6.64
CA PRO A 344 5.90 -6.94 5.62
C PRO A 344 4.42 -7.33 5.67
N TYR A 345 3.55 -6.35 5.46
CA TYR A 345 2.11 -6.53 5.50
C TYR A 345 1.65 -7.54 4.44
N SER A 346 1.13 -8.64 4.88
CA SER A 346 0.52 -9.65 3.99
C SER A 346 -0.60 -10.39 4.72
N PRO A 347 -1.65 -9.68 5.19
CA PRO A 347 -2.75 -10.36 5.84
C PRO A 347 -3.52 -11.20 4.81
N PRO A 348 -4.23 -12.24 5.24
CA PRO A 348 -5.23 -12.89 4.42
C PRO A 348 -6.24 -11.87 3.88
N VAL A 349 -6.78 -12.13 2.70
CA VAL A 349 -7.71 -11.21 2.03
C VAL A 349 -9.02 -10.94 2.80
N ASN A 350 -9.35 -11.79 3.75
CA ASN A 350 -10.52 -11.68 4.64
C ASN A 350 -10.19 -11.12 6.05
N HIS A 351 -8.98 -10.60 6.24
CA HIS A 351 -8.62 -9.87 7.47
C HIS A 351 -9.42 -8.56 7.55
N LEU A 352 -9.88 -8.18 8.75
CA LEU A 352 -10.64 -6.93 8.94
C LEU A 352 -9.76 -5.71 8.65
N GLY A 353 -10.38 -4.63 8.21
CA GLY A 353 -9.71 -3.38 7.84
C GLY A 353 -9.53 -3.18 6.34
N ILE A 354 -8.75 -2.17 5.97
CA ILE A 354 -8.46 -1.87 4.56
C ILE A 354 -7.37 -2.83 4.07
N ASP A 355 -7.65 -3.57 3.00
CA ASP A 355 -6.75 -4.65 2.55
C ASP A 355 -6.35 -4.57 1.08
N ARG A 356 -7.03 -3.78 0.26
CA ARG A 356 -6.78 -3.70 -1.19
C ARG A 356 -7.12 -2.35 -1.79
N ILE A 357 -6.46 -2.05 -2.90
CA ILE A 357 -6.75 -0.90 -3.76
C ILE A 357 -7.14 -1.39 -5.15
N ASN A 358 -8.16 -0.80 -5.74
CA ASN A 358 -8.64 -1.14 -7.08
C ASN A 358 -8.32 -0.06 -8.10
N PHE A 359 -7.87 -0.52 -9.27
CA PHE A 359 -7.72 0.32 -10.47
C PHE A 359 -8.46 -0.30 -11.64
N TYR A 360 -9.19 0.53 -12.37
CA TYR A 360 -9.75 0.14 -13.64
C TYR A 360 -8.68 0.24 -14.74
N VAL A 361 -8.66 -0.76 -15.62
CA VAL A 361 -7.77 -0.82 -16.79
C VAL A 361 -8.57 -0.82 -18.08
N LYS A 362 -7.95 -0.32 -19.13
CA LYS A 362 -8.54 -0.28 -20.48
C LYS A 362 -8.76 -1.69 -21.06
N ASP A 363 -7.83 -2.59 -20.81
CA ASP A 363 -7.83 -3.99 -21.24
C ASP A 363 -7.16 -4.86 -20.18
N LEU A 364 -7.98 -5.66 -19.48
CA LEU A 364 -7.49 -6.50 -18.39
C LEU A 364 -6.56 -7.61 -18.90
N THR A 365 -6.85 -8.19 -20.08
CA THR A 365 -6.03 -9.26 -20.64
C THR A 365 -4.61 -8.76 -20.98
N ALA A 366 -4.51 -7.57 -21.57
CA ALA A 366 -3.23 -6.93 -21.85
C ALA A 366 -2.49 -6.53 -20.56
N ALA A 367 -3.19 -5.97 -19.57
CA ALA A 367 -2.59 -5.60 -18.29
C ALA A 367 -2.02 -6.80 -17.53
N ILE A 368 -2.75 -7.91 -17.47
CA ILE A 368 -2.29 -9.16 -16.85
C ILE A 368 -1.03 -9.68 -17.54
N ARG A 369 -1.04 -9.74 -18.88
CA ARG A 369 0.13 -10.17 -19.63
C ARG A 369 1.36 -9.32 -19.28
N THR A 370 1.20 -7.99 -19.29
CA THR A 370 2.28 -7.07 -18.93
C THR A 370 2.78 -7.30 -17.50
N MET A 371 1.90 -7.46 -16.51
CA MET A 371 2.31 -7.73 -15.13
C MET A 371 3.08 -9.05 -15.01
N ASN A 372 2.62 -10.11 -15.69
CA ASN A 372 3.31 -11.40 -15.68
C ASN A 372 4.68 -11.32 -16.39
N GLU A 373 4.79 -10.62 -17.53
CA GLU A 373 6.07 -10.36 -18.21
C GLU A 373 7.03 -9.56 -17.33
N LEU A 374 6.51 -8.70 -16.47
CA LEU A 374 7.28 -7.96 -15.47
C LEU A 374 7.72 -8.81 -14.26
N GLY A 375 7.23 -10.04 -14.16
CA GLY A 375 7.55 -10.97 -13.06
C GLY A 375 6.69 -10.80 -11.82
N PHE A 376 5.58 -10.08 -11.88
CA PHE A 376 4.63 -9.98 -10.78
C PHE A 376 3.69 -11.19 -10.75
N GLU A 377 3.48 -11.74 -9.56
CA GLU A 377 2.60 -12.90 -9.38
C GLU A 377 1.16 -12.47 -9.12
N GLN A 378 0.23 -13.22 -9.71
CA GLN A 378 -1.19 -13.11 -9.39
C GLN A 378 -1.49 -13.86 -8.09
N LEU A 379 -2.38 -13.30 -7.26
CA LEU A 379 -2.88 -13.97 -6.06
C LEU A 379 -3.71 -15.22 -6.42
N GLY A 380 -4.49 -15.13 -7.50
CA GLY A 380 -5.36 -16.18 -7.98
C GLY A 380 -5.72 -16.00 -9.46
N PRO A 381 -6.57 -16.87 -10.02
CA PRO A 381 -7.03 -16.74 -11.40
C PRO A 381 -7.91 -15.49 -11.58
N ILE A 382 -8.23 -15.15 -12.84
CA ILE A 382 -9.15 -14.03 -13.13
C ILE A 382 -10.54 -14.36 -12.60
N GLY A 383 -11.07 -13.48 -11.74
CA GLY A 383 -12.49 -13.50 -11.32
C GLY A 383 -13.40 -12.80 -12.32
N GLY A 384 -14.70 -13.08 -12.24
CA GLY A 384 -15.73 -12.46 -13.09
C GLY A 384 -16.11 -13.26 -14.31
N GLY A 385 -16.71 -12.59 -15.30
CA GLY A 385 -17.29 -13.20 -16.51
C GLY A 385 -16.47 -12.97 -17.79
N PRO A 386 -17.00 -13.41 -18.94
CA PRO A 386 -16.28 -13.29 -20.22
C PRO A 386 -16.01 -11.84 -20.67
N GLY A 387 -16.88 -10.90 -20.33
CA GLY A 387 -16.77 -9.51 -20.80
C GLY A 387 -16.07 -8.56 -19.85
N PHE A 388 -16.00 -8.92 -18.55
CA PHE A 388 -15.41 -8.10 -17.51
C PHE A 388 -14.84 -9.00 -16.42
N GLY A 389 -13.68 -8.64 -15.92
CA GLY A 389 -13.03 -9.43 -14.85
C GLY A 389 -12.17 -8.57 -13.94
N LEU A 390 -11.62 -9.25 -12.95
CA LEU A 390 -10.67 -8.68 -12.01
C LEU A 390 -9.57 -9.70 -11.67
N VAL A 391 -8.43 -9.18 -11.24
CA VAL A 391 -7.28 -9.96 -10.78
C VAL A 391 -6.54 -9.19 -9.70
N PHE A 392 -5.84 -9.90 -8.84
CA PHE A 392 -5.02 -9.29 -7.78
C PHE A 392 -3.55 -9.57 -8.01
N PHE A 393 -2.74 -8.54 -7.86
CA PHE A 393 -1.29 -8.58 -7.76
C PHE A 393 -0.86 -8.00 -6.42
N PHE A 394 0.41 -8.17 -6.09
CA PHE A 394 1.01 -7.57 -4.91
C PHE A 394 1.93 -6.42 -5.30
N ASP A 395 1.88 -5.34 -4.53
CA ASP A 395 2.92 -4.33 -4.59
C ASP A 395 4.19 -4.83 -3.87
N PRO A 396 5.29 -4.05 -3.86
CA PRO A 396 6.54 -4.47 -3.21
C PRO A 396 6.44 -4.77 -1.71
N ASP A 397 5.43 -4.24 -1.02
CA ASP A 397 5.18 -4.47 0.41
C ASP A 397 4.09 -5.50 0.69
N GLY A 398 3.56 -6.16 -0.36
CA GLY A 398 2.52 -7.18 -0.24
C GLY A 398 1.11 -6.62 -0.18
N ILE A 399 0.92 -5.33 -0.45
CA ILE A 399 -0.40 -4.72 -0.57
C ILE A 399 -1.08 -5.22 -1.84
N LYS A 400 -2.34 -5.61 -1.72
CA LYS A 400 -3.10 -6.15 -2.85
C LYS A 400 -3.56 -5.05 -3.79
N VAL A 401 -3.03 -5.07 -5.00
CA VAL A 401 -3.42 -4.21 -6.11
C VAL A 401 -4.40 -4.98 -7.01
N GLN A 402 -5.64 -4.56 -7.02
CA GLN A 402 -6.67 -5.15 -7.87
C GLN A 402 -6.76 -4.40 -9.19
N LEU A 403 -6.61 -5.13 -10.28
CA LEU A 403 -6.90 -4.63 -11.63
C LEU A 403 -8.26 -5.17 -12.06
N ALA A 404 -9.14 -4.28 -12.55
CA ALA A 404 -10.46 -4.65 -13.05
C ALA A 404 -10.74 -3.96 -14.40
N GLY A 405 -11.41 -4.67 -15.31
CA GLY A 405 -11.72 -4.08 -16.59
C GLY A 405 -12.27 -5.05 -17.62
N PRO A 406 -12.52 -4.53 -18.85
CA PRO A 406 -12.93 -5.37 -19.99
C PRO A 406 -11.87 -6.44 -20.29
N ARG A 407 -12.34 -7.61 -20.69
CA ARG A 407 -11.51 -8.71 -21.16
C ARG A 407 -11.61 -8.78 -22.68
N THR A 408 -10.49 -8.57 -23.37
CA THR A 408 -10.39 -8.88 -24.78
C THR A 408 -10.21 -10.40 -24.97
N ALA A 409 -10.84 -10.94 -26.03
CA ALA A 409 -10.79 -12.36 -26.37
C ALA A 409 -9.37 -12.80 -26.77
#